data_8ff72941d6bc4f73cdc32edf212fb1e5
#
_entry.id   8ff72941d6bc4f73cdc32edf212fb1e5
#
_cell.length_a   1.000
_cell.length_b   1.000
_cell.length_c   1.000
_cell.angle_alpha   90.00
_cell.angle_beta   90.00
_cell.angle_gamma   90.00
#
_symmetry.space_group_name_H-M   'P 1'
#
loop_
_entity.id
_entity.type
_entity.pdbx_description
1 polymer ?
#
loop_
_entity_poly.entity_id
_entity_poly.type
_entity_poly.pdbx_seq_one_letter_code
_entity_poly.pdbx_strand_id
1 'polypeptide(L)'
;MLKEIHEQPEALRNTILPRLSGNLPDFTADGIPDELFLNCNQIRIIACGTAMHAGIVAKALMEPLLRIPVTVSIASEFRYEDPLVDEKTLAIVISQSGETIDTLAAMRLARSLGAPALSIVNVKGSTIARESDYVFYTHAGPEIAVASTKAYSVQLAALYMLCCRMALTRGCCNKAEAGQFMEDLLAVITAMETMIGRSDQ
;
A
#
# COMPACT_ATOMS: atom_id res chain seq x y z
N MET A 1 -19.33 -11.11 -1.98
CA MET A 1 -19.16 -9.88 -2.79
C MET A 1 -20.07 -8.74 -2.32
N LEU A 2 -21.42 -8.79 -2.41
CA LEU A 2 -22.27 -7.65 -2.01
C LEU A 2 -22.00 -7.19 -0.58
N LYS A 3 -21.96 -8.11 0.40
CA LYS A 3 -21.55 -7.81 1.78
C LYS A 3 -20.20 -7.10 1.85
N GLU A 4 -19.21 -7.56 1.10
CA GLU A 4 -17.84 -6.99 1.10
C GLU A 4 -17.79 -5.60 0.45
N ILE A 5 -18.69 -5.31 -0.51
CA ILE A 5 -18.86 -3.97 -1.05
C ILE A 5 -19.36 -3.01 0.05
N HIS A 6 -20.34 -3.45 0.85
CA HIS A 6 -20.88 -2.65 1.97
C HIS A 6 -19.87 -2.48 3.12
N GLU A 7 -18.93 -3.39 3.28
CA GLU A 7 -17.87 -3.33 4.29
C GLU A 7 -16.71 -2.37 3.94
N GLN A 8 -16.63 -1.87 2.70
CA GLN A 8 -15.51 -1.02 2.26
C GLN A 8 -15.32 0.25 3.11
N PRO A 9 -16.38 1.03 3.46
CA PRO A 9 -16.20 2.23 4.26
C PRO A 9 -15.60 1.95 5.65
N GLU A 10 -16.06 0.89 6.30
CA GLU A 10 -15.54 0.48 7.61
C GLU A 10 -14.09 -0.01 7.49
N ALA A 11 -13.77 -0.83 6.49
CA ALA A 11 -12.42 -1.32 6.24
C ALA A 11 -11.43 -0.16 6.00
N LEU A 12 -11.85 0.86 5.25
CA LEU A 12 -11.06 2.08 5.04
C LEU A 12 -10.84 2.85 6.34
N ARG A 13 -11.87 3.08 7.16
CA ARG A 13 -11.72 3.73 8.47
C ARG A 13 -10.75 2.96 9.36
N ASN A 14 -10.92 1.65 9.46
CA ASN A 14 -10.08 0.79 10.30
C ASN A 14 -8.61 0.77 9.82
N THR A 15 -8.37 1.00 8.54
CA THR A 15 -7.01 1.06 7.97
C THR A 15 -6.39 2.45 8.14
N ILE A 16 -7.15 3.52 7.93
CA ILE A 16 -6.64 4.90 7.88
C ILE A 16 -6.55 5.54 9.26
N LEU A 17 -7.66 5.54 10.03
CA LEU A 17 -7.76 6.35 11.24
C LEU A 17 -6.71 6.04 12.33
N PRO A 18 -6.33 4.77 12.59
CA PRO A 18 -5.30 4.46 13.57
C PRO A 18 -3.90 4.99 13.21
N ARG A 19 -3.71 5.41 11.97
CA ARG A 19 -2.44 5.90 11.41
C ARG A 19 -2.44 7.39 11.13
N LEU A 20 -3.28 8.13 11.85
CA LEU A 20 -3.30 9.59 11.80
C LEU A 20 -2.81 10.18 13.12
N SER A 21 -1.85 11.07 13.04
CA SER A 21 -1.44 11.98 14.12
C SER A 21 -1.92 13.38 13.77
N GLY A 22 -3.04 13.80 14.39
CA GLY A 22 -3.83 14.93 13.88
C GLY A 22 -4.42 14.58 12.52
N ASN A 23 -4.08 15.37 11.49
CA ASN A 23 -4.49 15.12 10.11
C ASN A 23 -3.33 14.63 9.21
N LEU A 24 -2.22 14.16 9.79
CA LEU A 24 -1.04 13.68 9.04
C LEU A 24 -0.85 12.18 9.21
N PRO A 25 -0.39 11.46 8.15
CA PRO A 25 -0.10 10.03 8.27
C PRO A 25 1.11 9.80 9.16
N ASP A 26 0.99 8.83 10.09
CA ASP A 26 2.02 8.44 11.04
C ASP A 26 2.10 6.91 11.13
N PHE A 27 3.27 6.36 10.86
CA PHE A 27 3.50 4.90 10.86
C PHE A 27 4.44 4.46 12.00
N THR A 28 4.62 5.30 13.00
CA THR A 28 5.45 4.99 14.18
C THR A 28 4.97 3.73 14.89
N ALA A 29 3.65 3.58 15.02
CA ALA A 29 3.03 2.40 15.63
C ALA A 29 3.19 1.11 14.80
N ASP A 30 3.38 1.24 13.46
CA ASP A 30 3.67 0.12 12.57
C ASP A 30 5.17 -0.21 12.53
N GLY A 31 6.02 0.56 13.19
CA GLY A 31 7.47 0.40 13.18
C GLY A 31 8.12 0.73 11.83
N ILE A 32 7.47 1.55 11.01
CA ILE A 32 8.00 1.98 9.69
C ILE A 32 8.68 3.35 9.87
N PRO A 33 10.02 3.41 9.82
CA PRO A 33 10.76 4.64 10.07
C PRO A 33 10.79 5.55 8.83
N ASP A 34 10.87 6.86 9.06
CA ASP A 34 10.98 7.85 7.97
C ASP A 34 12.30 7.71 7.18
N GLU A 35 13.36 7.21 7.80
CA GLU A 35 14.65 6.93 7.18
C GLU A 35 14.52 5.98 5.99
N LEU A 36 13.58 5.04 6.03
CA LEU A 36 13.26 4.15 4.92
C LEU A 36 12.87 4.95 3.68
N PHE A 37 12.12 6.02 3.86
CA PHE A 37 11.63 6.88 2.79
C PHE A 37 12.67 7.88 2.30
N LEU A 38 13.54 8.35 3.19
CA LEU A 38 14.63 9.27 2.84
C LEU A 38 15.74 8.57 2.04
N ASN A 39 16.06 7.33 2.40
CA ASN A 39 17.19 6.61 1.85
C ASN A 39 16.92 5.98 0.48
N CYS A 40 15.66 5.81 0.09
CA CYS A 40 15.34 5.24 -1.22
C CYS A 40 15.44 6.27 -2.33
N ASN A 41 15.98 5.88 -3.48
CA ASN A 41 16.04 6.68 -4.70
C ASN A 41 15.19 6.11 -5.84
N GLN A 42 14.60 4.93 -5.64
CA GLN A 42 13.59 4.33 -6.51
C GLN A 42 12.65 3.43 -5.71
N ILE A 43 11.46 3.21 -6.25
CA ILE A 43 10.44 2.33 -5.68
C ILE A 43 10.15 1.21 -6.67
N ARG A 44 10.14 -0.03 -6.19
CA ARG A 44 9.69 -1.19 -6.94
C ARG A 44 8.43 -1.76 -6.27
N ILE A 45 7.28 -1.61 -6.91
CA ILE A 45 6.02 -2.22 -6.44
C ILE A 45 5.89 -3.60 -7.07
N ILE A 46 5.71 -4.63 -6.24
CA ILE A 46 5.71 -6.03 -6.67
C ILE A 46 4.43 -6.70 -6.18
N ALA A 47 3.61 -7.20 -7.07
CA ALA A 47 2.35 -7.85 -6.74
C ALA A 47 1.80 -8.71 -7.89
N CYS A 48 0.72 -9.45 -7.64
CA CYS A 48 -0.07 -10.18 -8.64
C CYS A 48 -1.51 -9.68 -8.66
N GLY A 49 -2.20 -9.86 -9.79
CA GLY A 49 -3.64 -9.62 -9.93
C GLY A 49 -4.06 -8.18 -9.59
N THR A 50 -5.16 -8.03 -8.85
CA THR A 50 -5.70 -6.72 -8.48
C THR A 50 -4.76 -5.91 -7.60
N ALA A 51 -3.95 -6.55 -6.76
CA ALA A 51 -2.92 -5.88 -5.96
C ALA A 51 -1.86 -5.18 -6.84
N MET A 52 -1.48 -5.79 -7.98
CA MET A 52 -0.62 -5.13 -8.96
C MET A 52 -1.30 -3.90 -9.58
N HIS A 53 -2.60 -3.99 -9.88
CA HIS A 53 -3.36 -2.84 -10.40
C HIS A 53 -3.43 -1.70 -9.39
N ALA A 54 -3.54 -1.99 -8.08
CA ALA A 54 -3.40 -0.95 -7.04
C ALA A 54 -2.03 -0.26 -7.10
N GLY A 55 -0.96 -1.04 -7.35
CA GLY A 55 0.38 -0.51 -7.59
C GLY A 55 0.48 0.41 -8.82
N ILE A 56 -0.19 0.05 -9.93
CA ILE A 56 -0.23 0.89 -11.15
C ILE A 56 -0.91 2.22 -10.87
N VAL A 57 -2.03 2.21 -10.15
CA VAL A 57 -2.72 3.44 -9.75
C VAL A 57 -1.83 4.30 -8.84
N ALA A 58 -1.20 3.68 -7.84
CA ALA A 58 -0.30 4.38 -6.93
C ALA A 58 0.92 4.98 -7.64
N LYS A 59 1.51 4.27 -8.61
CA LYS A 59 2.62 4.79 -9.42
C LYS A 59 2.26 6.13 -10.07
N ALA A 60 1.07 6.24 -10.64
CA ALA A 60 0.62 7.47 -11.31
C ALA A 60 0.61 8.69 -10.37
N LEU A 61 0.46 8.47 -9.07
CA LEU A 61 0.55 9.53 -8.05
C LEU A 61 1.99 9.67 -7.50
N MET A 62 2.62 8.56 -7.13
CA MET A 62 3.92 8.55 -6.46
C MET A 62 5.04 9.13 -7.31
N GLU A 63 5.16 8.71 -8.55
CA GLU A 63 6.29 9.09 -9.42
C GLU A 63 6.37 10.61 -9.67
N PRO A 64 5.27 11.29 -10.07
CA PRO A 64 5.31 12.75 -10.25
C PRO A 64 5.46 13.53 -8.94
N LEU A 65 4.89 13.03 -7.83
CA LEU A 65 4.95 13.72 -6.54
C LEU A 65 6.31 13.56 -5.88
N LEU A 66 6.86 12.35 -5.83
CA LEU A 66 8.11 12.03 -5.14
C LEU A 66 9.36 12.35 -5.98
N ARG A 67 9.22 12.50 -7.30
CA ARG A 67 10.32 12.75 -8.26
C ARG A 67 11.42 11.69 -8.21
N ILE A 68 11.03 10.45 -7.96
CA ILE A 68 11.89 9.27 -8.07
C ILE A 68 11.21 8.21 -8.96
N PRO A 69 11.98 7.34 -9.64
CA PRO A 69 11.41 6.28 -10.45
C PRO A 69 10.52 5.34 -9.63
N VAL A 70 9.32 5.05 -10.13
CA VAL A 70 8.42 4.04 -9.58
C VAL A 70 8.10 3.03 -10.65
N THR A 71 8.47 1.78 -10.43
CA THR A 71 8.20 0.68 -11.36
C THR A 71 7.25 -0.32 -10.71
N VAL A 72 6.29 -0.82 -11.48
CA VAL A 72 5.38 -1.88 -11.05
C VAL A 72 5.70 -3.14 -11.84
N SER A 73 5.96 -4.24 -11.14
CA SER A 73 6.24 -5.55 -11.74
C SER A 73 5.22 -6.59 -11.31
N ILE A 74 4.84 -7.46 -12.23
CA ILE A 74 4.12 -8.68 -11.91
C ILE A 74 5.08 -9.61 -11.16
N ALA A 75 4.69 -10.08 -9.99
CA ALA A 75 5.59 -10.84 -9.14
C ALA A 75 6.09 -12.14 -9.78
N SER A 76 5.27 -12.81 -10.57
CA SER A 76 5.66 -14.03 -11.30
C SER A 76 6.75 -13.78 -12.34
N GLU A 77 6.81 -12.57 -12.92
CA GLU A 77 7.78 -12.18 -13.95
C GLU A 77 9.03 -11.55 -13.35
N PHE A 78 8.89 -10.78 -12.27
CA PHE A 78 9.98 -10.10 -11.57
C PHE A 78 11.19 -11.00 -11.30
N ARG A 79 10.95 -12.29 -11.03
CA ARG A 79 12.00 -13.29 -10.77
C ARG A 79 12.89 -13.59 -11.98
N TYR A 80 12.41 -13.31 -13.20
CA TYR A 80 13.07 -13.65 -14.46
C TYR A 80 13.57 -12.42 -15.22
N GLU A 81 13.26 -11.21 -14.72
CA GLU A 81 13.62 -9.94 -15.36
C GLU A 81 15.06 -9.48 -15.09
N ASP A 82 15.82 -10.20 -14.22
CA ASP A 82 17.10 -9.72 -13.69
C ASP A 82 16.98 -8.26 -13.17
N PRO A 83 16.17 -8.02 -12.14
CA PRO A 83 15.72 -6.69 -11.78
C PRO A 83 16.85 -5.82 -11.24
N LEU A 84 16.92 -4.57 -11.74
CA LEU A 84 17.86 -3.57 -11.24
C LEU A 84 17.35 -3.02 -9.90
N VAL A 85 17.69 -3.70 -8.81
CA VAL A 85 17.37 -3.31 -7.42
C VAL A 85 18.62 -3.41 -6.56
N ASP A 86 18.70 -2.54 -5.56
CA ASP A 86 19.82 -2.41 -4.64
C ASP A 86 19.34 -1.93 -3.26
N GLU A 87 20.25 -1.61 -2.36
CA GLU A 87 19.96 -1.13 -1.00
C GLU A 87 19.23 0.24 -0.96
N LYS A 88 19.21 0.97 -2.08
CA LYS A 88 18.48 2.24 -2.25
C LYS A 88 17.13 2.07 -2.95
N THR A 89 16.75 0.86 -3.24
CA THR A 89 15.46 0.52 -3.82
C THR A 89 14.48 0.14 -2.72
N LEU A 90 13.36 0.87 -2.54
CA LEU A 90 12.29 0.41 -1.68
C LEU A 90 11.39 -0.58 -2.42
N ALA A 91 11.41 -1.84 -2.02
CA ALA A 91 10.50 -2.86 -2.52
C ALA A 91 9.17 -2.80 -1.75
N ILE A 92 8.10 -2.32 -2.39
CA ILE A 92 6.74 -2.36 -1.83
C ILE A 92 6.04 -3.61 -2.36
N VAL A 93 5.74 -4.54 -1.47
CA VAL A 93 5.15 -5.85 -1.81
C VAL A 93 3.70 -5.88 -1.37
N ILE A 94 2.76 -6.19 -2.28
CA ILE A 94 1.33 -6.13 -1.97
C ILE A 94 0.70 -7.52 -2.13
N SER A 95 0.06 -8.00 -1.06
CA SER A 95 -0.69 -9.25 -1.08
C SER A 95 -1.81 -9.23 -0.04
N GLN A 96 -3.05 -9.51 -0.44
CA GLN A 96 -4.17 -9.59 0.50
C GLN A 96 -3.94 -10.71 1.53
N SER A 97 -3.64 -11.92 1.08
CA SER A 97 -3.43 -13.09 1.95
C SER A 97 -2.07 -13.11 2.63
N GLY A 98 -1.07 -12.45 2.03
CA GLY A 98 0.33 -12.57 2.43
C GLY A 98 0.93 -13.96 2.21
N GLU A 99 0.28 -14.81 1.40
CA GLU A 99 0.70 -16.19 1.09
C GLU A 99 0.86 -16.43 -0.43
N THR A 100 0.77 -15.37 -1.26
CA THR A 100 0.94 -15.49 -2.71
C THR A 100 2.38 -15.93 -3.02
N ILE A 101 2.55 -17.14 -3.54
CA ILE A 101 3.86 -17.78 -3.73
C ILE A 101 4.79 -16.93 -4.60
N ASP A 102 4.31 -16.44 -5.73
CA ASP A 102 5.13 -15.62 -6.63
C ASP A 102 5.54 -14.29 -5.97
N THR A 103 4.63 -13.66 -5.23
CA THR A 103 4.90 -12.41 -4.52
C THR A 103 5.93 -12.62 -3.40
N LEU A 104 5.83 -13.73 -2.66
CA LEU A 104 6.81 -14.10 -1.63
C LEU A 104 8.19 -14.34 -2.25
N ALA A 105 8.25 -15.08 -3.35
CA ALA A 105 9.51 -15.39 -4.01
C ALA A 105 10.17 -14.14 -4.62
N ALA A 106 9.38 -13.25 -5.19
CA ALA A 106 9.85 -11.96 -5.71
C ALA A 106 10.38 -11.05 -4.59
N MET A 107 9.69 -11.01 -3.44
CA MET A 107 10.17 -10.29 -2.25
C MET A 107 11.52 -10.83 -1.76
N ARG A 108 11.64 -12.16 -1.64
CA ARG A 108 12.91 -12.79 -1.24
C ARG A 108 14.04 -12.45 -2.19
N LEU A 109 13.78 -12.43 -3.50
CA LEU A 109 14.76 -12.01 -4.50
C LEU A 109 15.15 -10.55 -4.31
N ALA A 110 14.20 -9.62 -4.18
CA ALA A 110 14.50 -8.20 -3.95
C ALA A 110 15.36 -8.00 -2.70
N ARG A 111 15.02 -8.68 -1.59
CA ARG A 111 15.82 -8.64 -0.35
C ARG A 111 17.21 -9.23 -0.52
N SER A 112 17.36 -10.32 -1.27
CA SER A 112 18.68 -10.91 -1.53
C SER A 112 19.59 -10.01 -2.36
N LEU A 113 19.01 -9.07 -3.11
CA LEU A 113 19.71 -8.02 -3.87
C LEU A 113 19.94 -6.75 -3.03
N GLY A 114 19.55 -6.75 -1.76
CA GLY A 114 19.79 -5.66 -0.81
C GLY A 114 18.61 -4.69 -0.62
N ALA A 115 17.53 -4.80 -1.39
CA ALA A 115 16.39 -3.91 -1.28
C ALA A 115 15.59 -4.16 0.02
N PRO A 116 15.38 -3.15 0.89
CA PRO A 116 14.46 -3.28 2.00
C PRO A 116 13.03 -3.50 1.50
N ALA A 117 12.32 -4.46 2.11
CA ALA A 117 10.97 -4.84 1.74
C ALA A 117 9.94 -4.29 2.74
N LEU A 118 9.01 -3.48 2.26
CA LEU A 118 7.81 -3.06 2.97
C LEU A 118 6.61 -3.79 2.37
N SER A 119 5.94 -4.62 3.16
CA SER A 119 4.75 -5.33 2.69
C SER A 119 3.45 -4.65 3.10
N ILE A 120 2.47 -4.64 2.20
CA ILE A 120 1.09 -4.27 2.47
C ILE A 120 0.27 -5.57 2.45
N VAL A 121 -0.16 -6.03 3.62
CA VAL A 121 -0.87 -7.31 3.76
C VAL A 121 -2.07 -7.18 4.69
N ASN A 122 -3.08 -8.04 4.51
CA ASN A 122 -4.26 -8.02 5.38
C ASN A 122 -4.21 -9.11 6.46
N VAL A 123 -3.52 -10.22 6.21
CA VAL A 123 -3.47 -11.34 7.17
C VAL A 123 -2.25 -11.22 8.06
N LYS A 124 -2.51 -11.00 9.37
CA LYS A 124 -1.46 -10.95 10.39
C LYS A 124 -0.74 -12.30 10.50
N GLY A 125 0.58 -12.24 10.62
CA GLY A 125 1.41 -13.45 10.76
C GLY A 125 1.52 -14.30 9.50
N SER A 126 1.09 -13.80 8.34
CA SER A 126 1.32 -14.45 7.05
C SER A 126 2.81 -14.52 6.71
N THR A 127 3.18 -15.40 5.78
CA THR A 127 4.59 -15.64 5.45
C THR A 127 5.27 -14.38 4.91
N ILE A 128 4.60 -13.62 4.03
CA ILE A 128 5.13 -12.34 3.54
C ILE A 128 5.34 -11.36 4.69
N ALA A 129 4.36 -11.26 5.63
CA ALA A 129 4.50 -10.36 6.78
C ALA A 129 5.66 -10.73 7.69
N ARG A 130 5.88 -12.03 7.94
CA ARG A 130 6.99 -12.49 8.79
C ARG A 130 8.37 -12.28 8.18
N GLU A 131 8.46 -12.34 6.86
CA GLU A 131 9.73 -12.25 6.14
C GLU A 131 10.03 -10.84 5.62
N SER A 132 9.11 -9.89 5.71
CA SER A 132 9.33 -8.49 5.36
C SER A 132 10.13 -7.76 6.43
N ASP A 133 10.87 -6.72 6.02
CA ASP A 133 11.57 -5.84 6.95
C ASP A 133 10.59 -4.90 7.67
N TYR A 134 9.54 -4.45 6.94
CA TYR A 134 8.47 -3.60 7.45
C TYR A 134 7.11 -4.09 6.97
N VAL A 135 6.07 -3.89 7.78
CA VAL A 135 4.73 -4.38 7.45
C VAL A 135 3.68 -3.31 7.70
N PHE A 136 2.94 -2.98 6.66
CA PHE A 136 1.71 -2.21 6.75
C PHE A 136 0.53 -3.18 6.71
N TYR A 137 -0.13 -3.40 7.85
CA TYR A 137 -1.33 -4.24 7.89
C TYR A 137 -2.55 -3.44 7.48
N THR A 138 -3.27 -3.91 6.45
CA THR A 138 -4.63 -3.43 6.17
C THR A 138 -5.63 -4.08 7.11
N HIS A 139 -6.79 -3.45 7.31
CA HIS A 139 -7.83 -3.94 8.21
C HIS A 139 -9.14 -4.21 7.46
N ALA A 140 -9.05 -4.90 6.31
CA ALA A 140 -10.23 -5.28 5.53
C ALA A 140 -11.06 -6.42 6.16
N GLY A 141 -10.49 -7.13 7.15
CA GLY A 141 -11.09 -8.37 7.63
C GLY A 141 -11.01 -9.49 6.56
N PRO A 142 -11.69 -10.62 6.78
CA PRO A 142 -11.71 -11.71 5.80
C PRO A 142 -12.47 -11.32 4.53
N GLU A 143 -11.87 -11.58 3.36
CA GLU A 143 -12.48 -11.42 2.05
C GLU A 143 -12.62 -12.82 1.42
N ILE A 144 -13.84 -13.23 1.12
CA ILE A 144 -14.17 -14.59 0.66
C ILE A 144 -14.47 -14.58 -0.85
N ALA A 145 -14.98 -13.48 -1.38
CA ALA A 145 -15.27 -13.35 -2.81
C ALA A 145 -13.99 -13.46 -3.63
N VAL A 146 -14.04 -14.18 -4.74
CA VAL A 146 -12.90 -14.34 -5.66
C VAL A 146 -12.51 -13.00 -6.28
N ALA A 147 -13.51 -12.18 -6.67
CA ALA A 147 -13.26 -10.83 -7.12
C ALA A 147 -13.04 -9.91 -5.91
N SER A 148 -11.85 -9.32 -5.81
CA SER A 148 -11.48 -8.43 -4.71
C SER A 148 -12.26 -7.13 -4.76
N THR A 149 -12.73 -6.69 -3.59
CA THR A 149 -13.45 -5.42 -3.40
C THR A 149 -12.81 -4.60 -2.27
N LYS A 150 -13.15 -4.89 -1.02
CA LYS A 150 -12.65 -4.14 0.14
C LYS A 150 -11.14 -4.24 0.32
N ALA A 151 -10.53 -5.40 0.02
CA ALA A 151 -9.09 -5.55 0.11
C ALA A 151 -8.37 -4.65 -0.91
N TYR A 152 -8.90 -4.51 -2.12
CA TYR A 152 -8.36 -3.59 -3.12
C TYR A 152 -8.44 -2.13 -2.67
N SER A 153 -9.59 -1.71 -2.13
CA SER A 153 -9.81 -0.35 -1.64
C SER A 153 -8.84 0.03 -0.51
N VAL A 154 -8.62 -0.87 0.45
CA VAL A 154 -7.65 -0.60 1.53
C VAL A 154 -6.20 -0.66 1.07
N GLN A 155 -5.87 -1.43 0.03
CA GLN A 155 -4.53 -1.41 -0.59
C GLN A 155 -4.25 -0.06 -1.25
N LEU A 156 -5.23 0.50 -1.97
CA LEU A 156 -5.12 1.86 -2.52
C LEU A 156 -4.93 2.90 -1.42
N ALA A 157 -5.75 2.84 -0.35
CA ALA A 157 -5.62 3.75 0.78
C ALA A 157 -4.23 3.66 1.44
N ALA A 158 -3.73 2.45 1.67
CA ALA A 158 -2.39 2.23 2.22
C ALA A 158 -1.30 2.85 1.34
N LEU A 159 -1.36 2.64 0.04
CA LEU A 159 -0.41 3.22 -0.92
C LEU A 159 -0.48 4.74 -0.95
N TYR A 160 -1.69 5.33 -0.88
CA TYR A 160 -1.86 6.77 -0.83
C TYR A 160 -1.33 7.38 0.47
N MET A 161 -1.57 6.73 1.61
CA MET A 161 -1.01 7.14 2.90
C MET A 161 0.53 7.08 2.89
N LEU A 162 1.11 5.98 2.36
CA LEU A 162 2.56 5.86 2.18
C LEU A 162 3.10 6.97 1.28
N CYS A 163 2.45 7.23 0.14
CA CYS A 163 2.83 8.32 -0.77
C CYS A 163 2.83 9.67 -0.06
N CYS A 164 1.77 9.98 0.69
CA CYS A 164 1.63 11.23 1.44
C CYS A 164 2.73 11.38 2.50
N ARG A 165 3.00 10.32 3.30
CA ARG A 165 4.09 10.35 4.30
C ARG A 165 5.45 10.50 3.65
N MET A 166 5.72 9.76 2.57
CA MET A 166 6.95 9.87 1.82
C MET A 166 7.16 11.28 1.27
N ALA A 167 6.11 11.88 0.68
CA ALA A 167 6.17 13.24 0.15
C ALA A 167 6.46 14.27 1.25
N LEU A 168 5.81 14.15 2.40
CA LEU A 168 6.02 15.01 3.55
C LEU A 168 7.45 14.86 4.10
N THR A 169 7.92 13.63 4.31
CA THR A 169 9.24 13.33 4.84
C THR A 169 10.36 13.80 3.91
N ARG A 170 10.17 13.68 2.60
CA ARG A 170 11.13 14.11 1.58
C ARG A 170 11.06 15.60 1.26
N GLY A 171 10.12 16.34 1.87
CA GLY A 171 9.91 17.77 1.58
C GLY A 171 9.31 18.06 0.20
N CYS A 172 8.66 17.05 -0.42
CA CYS A 172 7.94 17.21 -1.70
C CYS A 172 6.58 17.89 -1.52
N CYS A 173 6.05 17.94 -0.30
CA CYS A 173 4.88 18.70 0.10
C CYS A 173 5.04 19.25 1.52
N ASN A 174 4.26 20.25 1.88
CA ASN A 174 4.21 20.79 3.23
C ASN A 174 3.09 20.12 4.07
N LYS A 175 3.04 20.41 5.37
CA LYS A 175 2.05 19.82 6.30
C LYS A 175 0.61 20.15 5.93
N ALA A 176 0.34 21.35 5.40
CA ALA A 176 -1.01 21.74 5.02
C ALA A 176 -1.49 20.96 3.79
N GLU A 177 -0.62 20.79 2.80
CA GLU A 177 -0.90 19.98 1.60
C GLU A 177 -1.08 18.51 1.96
N ALA A 178 -0.25 17.96 2.82
CA ALA A 178 -0.38 16.58 3.30
C ALA A 178 -1.68 16.39 4.11
N GLY A 179 -2.05 17.34 4.97
CA GLY A 179 -3.30 17.33 5.72
C GLY A 179 -4.51 17.37 4.81
N GLN A 180 -4.53 18.26 3.80
CA GLN A 180 -5.61 18.33 2.81
C GLN A 180 -5.74 17.01 2.02
N PHE A 181 -4.60 16.42 1.61
CA PHE A 181 -4.61 15.13 0.93
C PHE A 181 -5.27 14.03 1.78
N MET A 182 -5.00 14.00 3.08
CA MET A 182 -5.61 13.02 3.99
C MET A 182 -7.09 13.29 4.23
N GLU A 183 -7.50 14.56 4.29
CA GLU A 183 -8.92 14.95 4.37
C GLU A 183 -9.68 14.52 3.11
N ASP A 184 -9.11 14.73 1.93
CA ASP A 184 -9.69 14.28 0.66
C ASP A 184 -9.81 12.74 0.62
N LEU A 185 -8.81 12.01 1.10
CA LEU A 185 -8.86 10.55 1.21
C LEU A 185 -9.98 10.08 2.16
N LEU A 186 -10.18 10.77 3.28
CA LEU A 186 -11.27 10.47 4.22
C LEU A 186 -12.64 10.82 3.63
N ALA A 187 -12.74 11.87 2.83
CA ALA A 187 -13.99 12.26 2.17
C ALA A 187 -14.50 11.18 1.20
N VAL A 188 -13.60 10.37 0.61
CA VAL A 188 -13.97 9.22 -0.22
C VAL A 188 -14.85 8.23 0.54
N ILE A 189 -14.60 8.04 1.84
CA ILE A 189 -15.39 7.11 2.68
C ILE A 189 -16.85 7.55 2.75
N THR A 190 -17.08 8.84 2.99
CA THR A 190 -18.45 9.41 3.03
C THR A 190 -19.14 9.33 1.67
N ALA A 191 -18.39 9.58 0.59
CA ALA A 191 -18.91 9.41 -0.76
C ALA A 191 -19.32 7.96 -1.06
N MET A 192 -18.50 6.99 -0.66
CA MET A 192 -18.82 5.56 -0.77
C MET A 192 -20.10 5.19 0.00
N GLU A 193 -20.25 5.63 1.24
CA GLU A 193 -21.46 5.37 2.03
C GLU A 193 -22.70 5.91 1.34
N THR A 194 -22.61 7.14 0.79
CA THR A 194 -23.70 7.77 0.04
C THR A 194 -24.07 6.94 -1.20
N MET A 195 -23.08 6.46 -1.95
CA MET A 195 -23.31 5.66 -3.15
C MET A 195 -23.92 4.30 -2.81
N ILE A 196 -23.41 3.62 -1.79
CA ILE A 196 -23.93 2.33 -1.32
C ILE A 196 -25.38 2.49 -0.88
N GLY A 197 -25.70 3.51 -0.04
CA GLY A 197 -27.07 3.75 0.40
C GLY A 197 -28.06 4.08 -0.70
N ARG A 198 -27.59 4.59 -1.86
CA ARG A 198 -28.43 4.79 -3.06
C ARG A 198 -28.65 3.51 -3.86
N SER A 199 -27.70 2.57 -3.83
CA SER A 199 -27.82 1.30 -4.55
C SER A 199 -28.81 0.34 -3.90
N ASP A 200 -29.14 0.57 -2.64
CA ASP A 200 -30.09 -0.25 -1.87
C ASP A 200 -31.56 0.19 -2.05
N GLN A 201 -31.79 1.27 -2.80
CA GLN A 201 -33.13 1.80 -3.16
C GLN A 201 -33.58 1.30 -4.53
#